data_6f43f91a03545e40eb9679385c9540e7
#
_entry.id   6f43f91a03545e40eb9679385c9540e7
#
_cell.length_a   1.000
_cell.length_b   1.000
_cell.length_c   1.000
_cell.angle_alpha   90.00
_cell.angle_beta   90.00
_cell.angle_gamma   90.00
#
_symmetry.space_group_name_H-M   'P 1'
#
loop_
_entity.id
_entity.type
_entity.pdbx_description
1 polymer ?
#
loop_
_entity_poly.entity_id
_entity_poly.type
_entity_poly.pdbx_seq_one_letter_code
_entity_poly.pdbx_strand_id
1 'polypeptide(L)'
;MKLGSVDVDVVDAGRFLFDGGGMFGVVPKVIWNELLPADERNRLTLALWLLLVRTPDETVLVDTGFGRRLSEVERKMYGPAPSPPVDEALEAFGVAADDVDGVVLTHLHADHAGGATVHDGDRLVPT
;
A
#
# COMPACT_ATOMS: atom_id res chain seq x y z
N MET A 1 9.63 -5.76 15.15
CA MET A 1 10.64 -6.87 15.25
C MET A 1 12.03 -6.26 15.32
N LYS A 2 12.92 -6.82 16.15
CA LYS A 2 14.28 -6.29 16.30
C LYS A 2 15.33 -7.22 15.69
N LEU A 3 16.18 -6.70 14.82
CA LEU A 3 17.25 -7.42 14.13
C LEU A 3 18.60 -6.70 14.42
N GLY A 4 19.23 -7.05 15.51
CA GLY A 4 20.42 -6.33 15.99
C GLY A 4 20.07 -4.90 16.40
N SER A 5 20.67 -3.91 15.71
CA SER A 5 20.37 -2.49 15.90
C SER A 5 19.22 -1.96 15.03
N VAL A 6 18.61 -2.83 14.20
CA VAL A 6 17.54 -2.44 13.28
C VAL A 6 16.19 -2.86 13.85
N ASP A 7 15.24 -1.93 13.89
CA ASP A 7 13.84 -2.21 14.19
C ASP A 7 13.03 -2.26 12.88
N VAL A 8 12.23 -3.32 12.73
CA VAL A 8 11.35 -3.50 11.56
C VAL A 8 9.92 -3.69 12.04
N ASP A 9 9.03 -2.83 11.58
CA ASP A 9 7.61 -2.89 11.85
C ASP A 9 6.81 -3.08 10.56
N VAL A 10 5.76 -3.90 10.65
CA VAL A 10 4.78 -4.07 9.57
C VAL A 10 3.67 -3.06 9.79
N VAL A 11 3.50 -2.16 8.85
CA VAL A 11 2.47 -1.13 8.87
C VAL A 11 1.25 -1.65 8.13
N ASP A 12 0.10 -1.75 8.81
CA ASP A 12 -1.18 -2.06 8.17
C ASP A 12 -1.73 -0.78 7.54
N ALA A 13 -1.55 -0.64 6.24
CA ALA A 13 -2.05 0.48 5.47
C ALA A 13 -3.47 0.23 4.90
N GLY A 14 -4.18 -0.79 5.40
CA GLY A 14 -5.58 -1.05 5.12
C GLY A 14 -5.84 -2.20 4.15
N ARG A 15 -6.98 -2.13 3.49
CA ARG A 15 -7.50 -3.17 2.59
C ARG A 15 -8.01 -2.55 1.31
N PHE A 16 -7.88 -3.28 0.20
CA PHE A 16 -8.41 -2.87 -1.08
C PHE A 16 -9.00 -4.06 -1.84
N LEU A 17 -9.75 -3.77 -2.89
CA LEU A 17 -10.36 -4.77 -3.74
C LEU A 17 -9.59 -4.88 -5.05
N PHE A 18 -9.35 -6.11 -5.50
CA PHE A 18 -8.65 -6.38 -6.75
C PHE A 18 -9.35 -7.46 -7.56
N ASP A 19 -9.36 -7.34 -8.88
CA ASP A 19 -9.99 -8.35 -9.75
C ASP A 19 -9.29 -9.71 -9.63
N GLY A 20 -10.09 -10.75 -9.36
CA GLY A 20 -9.56 -12.10 -9.17
C GLY A 20 -8.94 -12.70 -10.43
N GLY A 21 -9.40 -12.28 -11.62
CA GLY A 21 -8.78 -12.68 -12.88
C GLY A 21 -7.42 -12.04 -13.07
N GLY A 22 -7.29 -10.76 -12.68
CA GLY A 22 -6.00 -10.06 -12.68
C GLY A 22 -5.00 -10.69 -11.71
N MET A 23 -5.48 -11.12 -10.51
CA MET A 23 -4.63 -11.70 -9.49
C MET A 23 -4.16 -13.12 -9.84
N PHE A 24 -5.06 -13.96 -10.31
CA PHE A 24 -4.79 -15.39 -10.54
C PHE A 24 -4.48 -15.75 -11.99
N GLY A 25 -4.63 -14.80 -12.90
CA GLY A 25 -4.32 -14.98 -14.32
C GLY A 25 -5.02 -16.17 -14.94
N VAL A 26 -4.23 -17.13 -15.41
CA VAL A 26 -4.74 -18.33 -16.12
C VAL A 26 -5.33 -19.41 -15.19
N VAL A 27 -5.21 -19.25 -13.87
CA VAL A 27 -5.78 -20.24 -12.93
C VAL A 27 -7.30 -20.14 -12.96
N PRO A 28 -8.04 -21.24 -13.22
CA PRO A 28 -9.50 -21.20 -13.27
C PRO A 28 -10.14 -20.73 -11.96
N LYS A 29 -11.16 -19.87 -12.07
CA LYS A 29 -11.88 -19.32 -10.90
C LYS A 29 -12.40 -20.41 -9.97
N VAL A 30 -12.89 -21.53 -10.49
CA VAL A 30 -13.40 -22.65 -9.70
C VAL A 30 -12.36 -23.24 -8.74
N ILE A 31 -11.08 -23.04 -9.00
CA ILE A 31 -9.98 -23.51 -8.15
C ILE A 31 -9.67 -22.46 -7.08
N TRP A 32 -9.32 -21.23 -7.49
CA TRP A 32 -8.85 -20.24 -6.53
C TRP A 32 -9.97 -19.65 -5.65
N ASN A 33 -11.21 -19.63 -6.14
CA ASN A 33 -12.33 -19.07 -5.38
C ASN A 33 -12.74 -19.93 -4.15
N GLU A 34 -12.33 -21.19 -4.10
CA GLU A 34 -12.48 -22.02 -2.91
C GLU A 34 -11.54 -21.60 -1.77
N LEU A 35 -10.36 -21.11 -2.14
CA LEU A 35 -9.34 -20.68 -1.19
C LEU A 35 -9.51 -19.21 -0.78
N LEU A 36 -9.87 -18.37 -1.74
CA LEU A 36 -10.04 -16.93 -1.55
C LEU A 36 -11.32 -16.47 -2.28
N PRO A 37 -12.48 -16.49 -1.61
CA PRO A 37 -13.75 -16.14 -2.22
C PRO A 37 -13.80 -14.70 -2.73
N ALA A 38 -14.23 -14.55 -3.98
CA ALA A 38 -14.45 -13.24 -4.59
C ALA A 38 -15.87 -12.71 -4.31
N ASP A 39 -16.01 -11.39 -4.37
CA ASP A 39 -17.32 -10.74 -4.35
C ASP A 39 -18.11 -10.95 -5.67
N GLU A 40 -19.34 -10.41 -5.73
CA GLU A 40 -20.21 -10.51 -6.91
C GLU A 40 -19.60 -9.88 -8.18
N ARG A 41 -18.64 -9.00 -8.03
CA ARG A 41 -17.90 -8.35 -9.11
C ARG A 41 -16.55 -9.00 -9.41
N ASN A 42 -16.32 -10.22 -8.93
CA ASN A 42 -15.10 -10.99 -9.09
C ASN A 42 -13.88 -10.36 -8.41
N ARG A 43 -14.08 -9.58 -7.33
CA ARG A 43 -12.96 -8.90 -6.64
C ARG A 43 -12.64 -9.61 -5.33
N LEU A 44 -11.37 -9.60 -5.02
CA LEU A 44 -10.78 -10.11 -3.78
C LEU A 44 -10.43 -8.96 -2.84
N THR A 45 -10.56 -9.20 -1.55
CA THR A 45 -10.04 -8.27 -0.55
C THR A 45 -8.58 -8.60 -0.28
N LEU A 46 -7.69 -7.67 -0.58
CA LEU A 46 -6.25 -7.78 -0.31
C LEU A 46 -5.83 -6.83 0.81
N ALA A 47 -4.84 -7.25 1.57
CA ALA A 47 -4.20 -6.41 2.58
C ALA A 47 -3.08 -5.58 1.94
N LEU A 48 -2.92 -4.36 2.42
CA LEU A 48 -1.85 -3.46 2.03
C LEU A 48 -0.85 -3.37 3.20
N TRP A 49 0.29 -4.01 3.03
CA TRP A 49 1.36 -4.04 4.03
C TRP A 49 2.56 -3.23 3.57
N LEU A 50 3.04 -2.34 4.43
CA LEU A 50 4.30 -1.62 4.23
C LEU A 50 5.28 -2.07 5.30
N LEU A 51 6.58 -1.84 5.08
CA LEU A 51 7.58 -2.04 6.12
C LEU A 51 8.20 -0.71 6.53
N LEU A 52 8.19 -0.46 7.83
CA LEU A 52 8.92 0.65 8.44
C LEU A 52 10.20 0.09 9.06
N VAL A 53 11.33 0.53 8.54
CA VAL A 53 12.67 0.07 8.96
C VAL A 53 13.38 1.25 9.63
N ARG A 54 13.75 1.09 10.89
CA ARG A 54 14.48 2.09 11.66
C ARG A 54 15.84 1.55 12.06
N THR A 55 16.87 2.27 11.64
CA THR A 55 18.25 2.06 12.06
C THR A 55 18.64 3.13 13.10
N PRO A 56 19.82 3.08 13.70
CA PRO A 56 20.31 4.20 14.53
C PRO A 56 20.43 5.54 13.79
N ASP A 57 20.55 5.49 12.46
CA ASP A 57 20.90 6.65 11.63
C ASP A 57 19.79 7.09 10.68
N GLU A 58 18.88 6.16 10.28
CA GLU A 58 17.89 6.39 9.22
C GLU A 58 16.56 5.69 9.51
N THR A 59 15.48 6.30 9.05
CA THR A 59 14.12 5.73 8.95
C THR A 59 13.79 5.51 7.49
N VAL A 60 13.54 4.26 7.10
CA VAL A 60 13.24 3.89 5.71
C VAL A 60 11.87 3.24 5.64
N LEU A 61 11.06 3.67 4.66
CA LEU A 61 9.77 3.05 4.35
C LEU A 61 9.88 2.19 3.09
N VAL A 62 9.37 0.95 3.13
CA VAL A 62 9.26 0.08 1.96
C VAL A 62 7.82 0.08 1.49
N ASP A 63 7.60 0.54 0.26
CA ASP A 63 6.34 0.85 -0.38
C ASP A 63 5.55 1.98 0.34
N THR A 64 4.55 2.54 -0.35
CA THR A 64 3.84 3.75 0.11
C THR A 64 2.32 3.65 0.00
N GLY A 65 1.80 2.50 -0.43
CA GLY A 65 0.37 2.33 -0.65
C GLY A 65 -0.17 3.18 -1.81
N PHE A 66 -1.50 3.32 -1.85
CA PHE A 66 -2.17 4.08 -2.92
C PHE A 66 -2.02 5.61 -2.82
N GLY A 67 -1.77 6.13 -1.64
CA GLY A 67 -1.77 7.57 -1.41
C GLY A 67 -3.14 8.22 -1.61
N ARG A 68 -3.14 9.54 -1.88
CA ARG A 68 -4.37 10.36 -1.97
C ARG A 68 -4.89 10.58 -3.39
N ARG A 69 -4.16 10.11 -4.44
CA ARG A 69 -4.35 10.53 -5.85
C ARG A 69 -5.23 9.62 -6.70
N LEU A 70 -5.92 8.65 -6.12
CA LEU A 70 -6.79 7.77 -6.90
C LEU A 70 -7.87 8.55 -7.64
N SER A 71 -7.96 8.34 -8.95
CA SER A 71 -9.05 8.82 -9.79
C SER A 71 -10.38 8.15 -9.39
N GLU A 72 -11.51 8.69 -9.86
CA GLU A 72 -12.82 8.04 -9.65
C GLU A 72 -12.88 6.61 -10.20
N VAL A 73 -12.22 6.36 -11.31
CA VAL A 73 -12.17 5.04 -11.93
C VAL A 73 -11.40 4.07 -11.03
N GLU A 74 -10.24 4.47 -10.56
CA GLU A 74 -9.42 3.67 -9.65
C GLU A 74 -10.13 3.41 -8.32
N ARG A 75 -10.81 4.42 -7.75
CA ARG A 75 -11.63 4.23 -6.53
C ARG A 75 -12.75 3.20 -6.74
N LYS A 76 -13.37 3.19 -7.92
CA LYS A 76 -14.39 2.17 -8.25
C LYS A 76 -13.78 0.78 -8.45
N MET A 77 -12.55 0.71 -8.96
CA MET A 77 -11.83 -0.56 -9.15
C MET A 77 -11.35 -1.14 -7.81
N TYR A 78 -10.70 -0.31 -7.00
CA TYR A 78 -10.03 -0.76 -5.77
C TYR A 78 -10.89 -0.71 -4.50
N GLY A 79 -12.14 -0.24 -4.63
CA GLY A 79 -13.11 -0.25 -3.52
C GLY A 79 -13.36 1.12 -2.90
N PRO A 80 -14.37 1.21 -2.01
CA PRO A 80 -14.89 2.49 -1.50
C PRO A 80 -13.95 3.21 -0.52
N ALA A 81 -13.09 2.50 0.17
CA ALA A 81 -12.14 3.05 1.11
C ALA A 81 -10.86 2.21 1.01
N PRO A 82 -10.06 2.43 -0.01
CA PRO A 82 -8.73 1.90 0.03
C PRO A 82 -8.04 2.49 1.26
N SER A 83 -6.96 1.98 1.62
CA SER A 83 -6.06 2.32 2.71
C SER A 83 -6.08 3.79 3.13
N PRO A 84 -5.83 4.07 4.41
CA PRO A 84 -5.43 5.40 4.81
C PRO A 84 -4.19 5.81 4.01
N PRO A 85 -3.98 7.09 3.75
CA PRO A 85 -2.72 7.59 3.23
C PRO A 85 -1.55 7.15 4.12
N VAL A 86 -0.37 7.04 3.54
CA VAL A 86 0.81 6.50 4.23
C VAL A 86 1.18 7.30 5.49
N ASP A 87 1.05 8.61 5.45
CA ASP A 87 1.29 9.50 6.58
C ASP A 87 0.40 9.15 7.79
N GLU A 88 -0.90 8.96 7.56
CA GLU A 88 -1.83 8.52 8.60
C GLU A 88 -1.51 7.11 9.14
N ALA A 89 -1.05 6.20 8.28
CA ALA A 89 -0.66 4.85 8.71
C ALA A 89 0.62 4.86 9.57
N LEU A 90 1.55 5.80 9.31
CA LEU A 90 2.80 5.96 10.06
C LEU A 90 2.58 6.61 11.44
N GLU A 91 1.53 7.42 11.62
CA GLU A 91 1.20 8.05 12.91
C GLU A 91 1.04 7.03 14.04
N ALA A 92 0.51 5.83 13.73
CA ALA A 92 0.38 4.74 14.71
C ALA A 92 1.73 4.26 15.27
N PHE A 93 2.83 4.55 14.57
CA PHE A 93 4.21 4.21 14.96
C PHE A 93 4.98 5.43 15.48
N GLY A 94 4.32 6.58 15.61
CA GLY A 94 4.92 7.83 16.07
C GLY A 94 5.92 8.42 15.08
N VAL A 95 5.76 8.14 13.79
CA VAL A 95 6.61 8.61 12.68
C VAL A 95 5.80 9.58 11.83
N ALA A 96 6.29 10.79 11.64
CA ALA A 96 5.76 11.71 10.65
C ALA A 96 6.37 11.41 9.27
N ALA A 97 5.67 11.81 8.19
CA ALA A 97 6.21 11.62 6.83
C ALA A 97 7.58 12.31 6.64
N ASP A 98 7.74 13.49 7.25
CA ASP A 98 9.01 14.26 7.22
C ASP A 98 10.16 13.58 8.00
N ASP A 99 9.87 12.58 8.84
CA ASP A 99 10.87 11.81 9.57
C ASP A 99 11.36 10.58 8.77
N VAL A 100 10.85 10.37 7.56
CA VAL A 100 11.27 9.29 6.66
C VAL A 100 12.42 9.77 5.78
N ASP A 101 13.62 9.24 6.02
CA ASP A 101 14.82 9.59 5.28
C ASP A 101 14.88 9.00 3.87
N GLY A 102 14.20 7.87 3.66
CA GLY A 102 14.20 7.19 2.37
C GLY A 102 13.02 6.27 2.13
N VAL A 103 12.65 6.13 0.85
CA VAL A 103 11.60 5.21 0.40
C VAL A 103 12.18 4.21 -0.58
N VAL A 104 11.90 2.92 -0.35
CA VAL A 104 12.21 1.84 -1.26
C VAL A 104 10.91 1.33 -1.88
N LEU A 105 10.74 1.50 -3.18
CA LEU A 105 9.60 0.96 -3.90
C LEU A 105 9.96 -0.42 -4.46
N THR A 106 9.20 -1.45 -4.08
CA THR A 106 9.39 -2.80 -4.62
C THR A 106 9.10 -2.84 -6.11
N HIS A 107 8.07 -2.10 -6.53
CA HIS A 107 7.72 -1.87 -7.93
C HIS A 107 6.75 -0.67 -8.04
N LEU A 108 6.34 -0.33 -9.29
CA LEU A 108 5.61 0.92 -9.56
C LEU A 108 4.09 0.74 -9.76
N HIS A 109 3.48 -0.34 -9.28
CA HIS A 109 2.03 -0.42 -9.25
C HIS A 109 1.46 0.58 -8.23
N ALA A 110 0.22 1.01 -8.47
CA ALA A 110 -0.41 2.09 -7.70
C ALA A 110 -0.56 1.79 -6.21
N ASP A 111 -0.76 0.54 -5.84
CA ASP A 111 -0.86 0.06 -4.46
C ASP A 111 0.50 0.00 -3.73
N HIS A 112 1.60 0.21 -4.43
CA HIS A 112 2.95 0.26 -3.88
C HIS A 112 3.58 1.65 -3.95
N ALA A 113 3.42 2.33 -5.09
CA ALA A 113 4.07 3.61 -5.36
C ALA A 113 3.15 4.84 -5.28
N GLY A 114 1.84 4.63 -5.10
CA GLY A 114 0.86 5.71 -5.19
C GLY A 114 1.01 6.80 -4.13
N GLY A 115 1.49 6.44 -2.95
CA GLY A 115 1.72 7.36 -1.85
C GLY A 115 3.07 8.08 -1.87
N ALA A 116 3.97 7.72 -2.79
CA ALA A 116 5.30 8.34 -2.86
C ALA A 116 5.28 9.80 -3.34
N THR A 117 4.16 10.28 -3.87
CA THR A 117 4.02 11.65 -4.38
C THR A 117 2.66 12.23 -4.06
N VAL A 118 2.60 13.53 -3.87
CA VAL A 118 1.38 14.33 -3.70
C VAL A 118 1.30 15.43 -4.75
N HIS A 119 0.09 16.01 -4.90
CA HIS A 119 -0.09 17.20 -5.70
C HIS A 119 0.26 18.46 -4.91
N ASP A 120 1.12 19.29 -5.50
CA ASP A 120 1.36 20.68 -5.11
C ASP A 120 0.94 21.56 -6.30
N GLY A 121 -0.32 22.05 -6.27
CA GLY A 121 -0.95 22.67 -7.43
C GLY A 121 -1.04 21.69 -8.61
N ASP A 122 -0.47 22.10 -9.77
CA ASP A 122 -0.42 21.27 -10.99
C ASP A 122 0.82 20.36 -11.07
N ARG A 123 1.68 20.35 -10.05
CA ARG A 123 2.90 19.56 -10.02
C ARG A 123 2.76 18.35 -9.12
N LEU A 124 3.48 17.28 -9.47
CA LEU A 124 3.72 16.15 -8.57
C LEU A 124 5.05 16.38 -7.85
N VAL A 125 5.01 16.30 -6.54
CA VAL A 125 6.19 16.41 -5.67
C VAL A 125 6.27 15.16 -4.79
N PRO A 126 7.43 14.78 -4.27
CA PRO A 126 7.54 13.73 -3.24
C PRO A 126 6.64 14.06 -2.04
N THR A 127 6.14 13.00 -1.41
CA THR A 127 5.33 13.11 -0.17
C THR A 127 6.20 13.55 0.97
#